data_96e580dd0afe1172f8106c28d5a2eeed
#
_entry.id   96e580dd0afe1172f8106c28d5a2eeed
#
_cell.length_a   1.000
_cell.length_b   1.000
_cell.length_c   1.000
_cell.angle_alpha   90.00
_cell.angle_beta   90.00
_cell.angle_gamma   90.00
#
_symmetry.space_group_name_H-M   'P 1'
#
loop_
_entity.id
_entity.type
_entity.pdbx_description
1 polymer ?
#
loop_
_entity_poly.entity_id
_entity_poly.type
_entity_poly.pdbx_seq_one_letter_code
_entity_poly.pdbx_strand_id
1 'polypeptide(L)'
;MIGVSAVSEIMSSGDTVTITSESGKTARDVADIMVKKKISSVIVIDKKTKPIGIITEKDLVRRVCLKDISASRFTVDEIMSSPLITIMAYDSIDTASRIMKQNQIKHLVVLEEDNRICGLLSVTDITKHLARILLNDYNRYRSLKSLIDTTNTNTAPIASG
;
A
#
# COMPACT_ATOMS: atom_id res chain seq x y z
N MET A 1 24.24 -4.01 3.89
CA MET A 1 23.15 -4.64 3.13
C MET A 1 21.85 -4.03 3.61
N ILE A 2 21.13 -3.34 2.73
CA ILE A 2 19.76 -2.91 2.99
C ILE A 2 18.96 -4.21 2.97
N GLY A 3 18.48 -4.65 4.13
CA GLY A 3 17.65 -5.85 4.22
C GLY A 3 16.42 -5.67 3.32
N VAL A 4 16.12 -6.65 2.48
CA VAL A 4 14.93 -6.64 1.62
C VAL A 4 13.75 -6.86 2.55
N SER A 5 12.99 -5.80 2.84
CA SER A 5 11.80 -5.89 3.67
C SER A 5 10.72 -6.74 2.99
N ALA A 6 10.04 -7.57 3.77
CA ALA A 6 8.88 -8.31 3.31
C ALA A 6 7.66 -7.38 3.19
N VAL A 7 6.74 -7.74 2.32
CA VAL A 7 5.47 -7.02 2.13
C VAL A 7 4.70 -6.90 3.44
N SER A 8 4.67 -7.95 4.25
CA SER A 8 4.00 -7.97 5.57
C SER A 8 4.47 -6.92 6.56
N GLU A 9 5.72 -6.43 6.41
CA GLU A 9 6.29 -5.42 7.32
C GLU A 9 5.78 -4.00 7.04
N ILE A 10 5.23 -3.77 5.85
CA ILE A 10 4.89 -2.42 5.38
C ILE A 10 3.44 -2.24 4.94
N MET A 11 2.73 -3.33 4.67
CA MET A 11 1.34 -3.28 4.22
C MET A 11 0.42 -2.71 5.31
N SER A 12 -0.69 -2.13 4.89
CA SER A 12 -1.77 -1.72 5.80
C SER A 12 -2.62 -2.93 6.16
N SER A 13 -2.57 -3.37 7.41
CA SER A 13 -3.37 -4.49 7.93
C SER A 13 -4.68 -4.05 8.61
N GLY A 14 -4.78 -2.79 9.03
CA GLY A 14 -5.88 -2.30 9.87
C GLY A 14 -7.12 -1.77 9.12
N ASP A 15 -6.98 -1.30 7.89
CA ASP A 15 -8.03 -0.58 7.17
C ASP A 15 -8.52 -1.30 5.90
N THR A 16 -8.29 -2.61 5.82
CA THR A 16 -8.72 -3.39 4.66
C THR A 16 -10.22 -3.62 4.70
N VAL A 17 -10.95 -2.94 3.81
CA VAL A 17 -12.40 -3.10 3.69
C VAL A 17 -12.71 -4.10 2.59
N THR A 18 -13.54 -5.08 2.93
CA THR A 18 -14.07 -6.06 1.98
C THR A 18 -15.56 -5.86 1.75
N ILE A 19 -16.02 -6.12 0.55
CA ILE A 19 -17.44 -6.13 0.16
C ILE A 19 -17.71 -7.45 -0.57
N THR A 20 -18.81 -8.12 -0.21
CA THR A 20 -19.25 -9.30 -0.95
C THR A 20 -19.87 -8.86 -2.28
N SER A 21 -19.52 -9.53 -3.38
CA SER A 21 -20.05 -9.24 -4.72
C SER A 21 -21.57 -9.26 -4.76
N GLU A 22 -22.19 -10.19 -4.05
CA GLU A 22 -23.63 -10.36 -3.96
C GLU A 22 -24.33 -9.50 -2.89
N SER A 23 -23.62 -8.51 -2.32
CA SER A 23 -24.15 -7.65 -1.25
C SER A 23 -25.31 -6.74 -1.68
N GLY A 24 -25.61 -6.66 -2.97
CA GLY A 24 -26.54 -5.69 -3.55
C GLY A 24 -26.05 -4.24 -3.49
N LYS A 25 -24.81 -4.02 -3.07
CA LYS A 25 -24.21 -2.68 -3.03
C LYS A 25 -23.94 -2.15 -4.44
N THR A 26 -24.08 -0.85 -4.57
CA THR A 26 -23.89 -0.13 -5.81
C THR A 26 -22.56 0.65 -5.81
N ALA A 27 -22.16 1.18 -6.97
CA ALA A 27 -21.00 2.07 -7.06
C ALA A 27 -21.09 3.27 -6.12
N ARG A 28 -22.32 3.79 -5.89
CA ARG A 28 -22.56 4.87 -4.93
C ARG A 28 -22.23 4.44 -3.51
N ASP A 29 -22.66 3.24 -3.09
CA ASP A 29 -22.39 2.71 -1.75
C ASP A 29 -20.90 2.51 -1.54
N VAL A 30 -20.18 2.03 -2.57
CA VAL A 30 -18.73 1.86 -2.54
C VAL A 30 -18.04 3.22 -2.39
N ALA A 31 -18.43 4.22 -3.16
CA ALA A 31 -17.89 5.58 -3.06
C ALA A 31 -18.14 6.18 -1.66
N ASP A 32 -19.32 6.01 -1.09
CA ASP A 32 -19.65 6.44 0.28
C ASP A 32 -18.77 5.75 1.33
N ILE A 33 -18.50 4.47 1.18
CA ILE A 33 -17.58 3.73 2.07
C ILE A 33 -16.16 4.29 1.97
N MET A 34 -15.67 4.53 0.75
CA MET A 34 -14.32 5.08 0.53
C MET A 34 -14.17 6.45 1.20
N VAL A 35 -15.14 7.34 1.02
CA VAL A 35 -15.13 8.69 1.62
C VAL A 35 -15.19 8.62 3.15
N LYS A 36 -16.15 7.86 3.71
CA LYS A 36 -16.35 7.75 5.15
C LYS A 36 -15.16 7.13 5.88
N LYS A 37 -14.54 6.13 5.25
CA LYS A 37 -13.38 5.42 5.82
C LYS A 37 -12.03 6.02 5.42
N LYS A 38 -12.03 7.05 4.55
CA LYS A 38 -10.81 7.69 4.01
C LYS A 38 -9.87 6.69 3.35
N ILE A 39 -10.41 5.76 2.58
CA ILE A 39 -9.69 4.73 1.83
C ILE A 39 -9.90 4.92 0.33
N SER A 40 -8.95 4.50 -0.49
CA SER A 40 -8.96 4.64 -1.96
C SER A 40 -9.29 3.33 -2.70
N SER A 41 -9.56 2.26 -1.96
CA SER A 41 -9.86 0.95 -2.56
C SER A 41 -10.67 0.06 -1.62
N VAL A 42 -11.41 -0.88 -2.22
CA VAL A 42 -12.20 -1.89 -1.52
C VAL A 42 -11.98 -3.23 -2.20
N ILE A 43 -11.74 -4.28 -1.42
CA ILE A 43 -11.59 -5.64 -1.94
C ILE A 43 -12.96 -6.28 -2.11
N VAL A 44 -13.20 -6.91 -3.25
CA VAL A 44 -14.42 -7.66 -3.51
C VAL A 44 -14.15 -9.14 -3.25
N ILE A 45 -15.00 -9.73 -2.43
CA ILE A 45 -14.95 -11.15 -2.07
C ILE A 45 -16.21 -11.89 -2.54
N ASP A 46 -16.10 -13.19 -2.76
CA ASP A 46 -17.23 -14.08 -3.01
C ASP A 46 -17.89 -14.53 -1.68
N LYS A 47 -18.94 -15.36 -1.78
CA LYS A 47 -19.63 -15.95 -0.61
C LYS A 47 -18.73 -16.80 0.29
N LYS A 48 -17.64 -17.33 -0.27
CA LYS A 48 -16.67 -18.15 0.47
C LYS A 48 -15.50 -17.30 1.02
N THR A 49 -15.66 -15.97 1.04
CA THR A 49 -14.64 -15.00 1.48
C THR A 49 -13.36 -14.97 0.63
N LYS A 50 -13.39 -15.60 -0.55
CA LYS A 50 -12.27 -15.56 -1.48
C LYS A 50 -12.21 -14.20 -2.17
N PRO A 51 -11.04 -13.54 -2.22
CA PRO A 51 -10.89 -12.29 -2.98
C PRO A 51 -10.99 -12.56 -4.49
N ILE A 52 -11.90 -11.83 -5.15
CA ILE A 52 -12.20 -11.99 -6.58
C ILE A 52 -11.93 -10.73 -7.40
N GLY A 53 -11.89 -9.58 -6.77
CA GLY A 53 -11.65 -8.31 -7.44
C GLY A 53 -11.28 -7.19 -6.48
N ILE A 54 -10.99 -6.03 -7.04
CA ILE A 54 -10.74 -4.79 -6.31
C ILE A 54 -11.45 -3.63 -7.00
N ILE A 55 -12.01 -2.71 -6.22
CA ILE A 55 -12.55 -1.44 -6.72
C ILE A 55 -11.68 -0.33 -6.16
N THR A 56 -11.19 0.52 -7.05
CA THR A 56 -10.39 1.70 -6.72
C THR A 56 -11.11 2.97 -7.15
N GLU A 57 -10.66 4.14 -6.67
CA GLU A 57 -11.14 5.43 -7.16
C GLU A 57 -11.02 5.55 -8.69
N LYS A 58 -9.96 4.97 -9.28
CA LYS A 58 -9.78 4.93 -10.74
C LYS A 58 -10.87 4.13 -11.45
N ASP A 59 -11.36 3.04 -10.84
CA ASP A 59 -12.45 2.25 -11.40
C ASP A 59 -13.76 3.05 -11.37
N LEU A 60 -14.04 3.76 -10.28
CA LEU A 60 -15.20 4.65 -10.19
C LEU A 60 -15.17 5.74 -11.26
N VAL A 61 -14.01 6.40 -11.45
CA VAL A 61 -13.87 7.41 -12.50
C VAL A 61 -14.08 6.80 -13.89
N ARG A 62 -13.42 5.70 -14.21
CA ARG A 62 -13.45 5.13 -15.56
C ARG A 62 -14.75 4.45 -15.92
N ARG A 63 -15.36 3.75 -14.96
CA ARG A 63 -16.52 2.88 -15.22
C ARG A 63 -17.85 3.53 -14.87
N VAL A 64 -17.82 4.56 -14.02
CA VAL A 64 -19.04 5.25 -13.55
C VAL A 64 -19.07 6.70 -14.01
N CYS A 65 -18.08 7.53 -13.63
CA CYS A 65 -18.12 8.97 -13.90
C CYS A 65 -18.12 9.32 -15.39
N LEU A 66 -17.49 8.50 -16.24
CA LEU A 66 -17.49 8.70 -17.70
C LEU A 66 -18.78 8.21 -18.38
N LYS A 67 -19.71 7.63 -17.64
CA LYS A 67 -21.02 7.24 -18.13
C LYS A 67 -22.04 8.26 -17.67
N ASP A 68 -22.94 8.63 -18.53
CA ASP A 68 -24.04 9.53 -18.18
C ASP A 68 -25.19 8.76 -17.52
N ILE A 69 -24.85 8.00 -16.47
CA ILE A 69 -25.75 7.09 -15.74
C ILE A 69 -25.48 7.25 -14.24
N SER A 70 -26.53 7.26 -13.43
CA SER A 70 -26.41 7.34 -11.97
C SER A 70 -25.55 6.20 -11.40
N ALA A 71 -24.64 6.54 -10.49
CA ALA A 71 -23.79 5.58 -9.79
C ALA A 71 -24.56 4.48 -9.04
N SER A 72 -25.82 4.74 -8.67
CA SER A 72 -26.71 3.76 -8.01
C SER A 72 -27.18 2.66 -8.96
N ARG A 73 -26.91 2.74 -10.24
CA ARG A 73 -27.29 1.72 -11.21
C ARG A 73 -26.20 0.72 -11.55
N PHE A 74 -24.98 0.96 -11.07
CA PHE A 74 -23.86 0.04 -11.29
C PHE A 74 -23.69 -0.88 -10.10
N THR A 75 -23.62 -2.18 -10.35
CA THR A 75 -23.32 -3.20 -9.34
C THR A 75 -21.82 -3.26 -9.05
N VAL A 76 -21.45 -3.88 -7.94
CA VAL A 76 -20.05 -4.13 -7.56
C VAL A 76 -19.30 -4.89 -8.67
N ASP A 77 -19.93 -5.91 -9.25
CA ASP A 77 -19.31 -6.75 -10.28
C ASP A 77 -19.03 -5.98 -11.59
N GLU A 78 -19.86 -5.01 -11.94
CA GLU A 78 -19.68 -4.19 -13.14
C GLU A 78 -18.54 -3.19 -13.01
N ILE A 79 -18.18 -2.81 -11.78
CA ILE A 79 -17.17 -1.78 -11.53
C ILE A 79 -15.85 -2.33 -11.02
N MET A 80 -15.79 -3.55 -10.52
CA MET A 80 -14.54 -4.13 -10.02
C MET A 80 -13.54 -4.43 -11.13
N SER A 81 -12.27 -4.33 -10.82
CA SER A 81 -11.18 -4.86 -11.62
C SER A 81 -10.94 -6.32 -11.25
N SER A 82 -11.04 -7.19 -12.26
CA SER A 82 -10.87 -8.64 -12.16
C SER A 82 -10.19 -9.15 -13.45
N PRO A 83 -9.34 -10.19 -13.42
CA PRO A 83 -8.93 -10.95 -12.23
C PRO A 83 -8.08 -10.12 -11.26
N LEU A 84 -8.12 -10.49 -9.98
CA LEU A 84 -7.36 -9.83 -8.93
C LEU A 84 -5.88 -10.17 -9.04
N ILE A 85 -5.02 -9.15 -8.96
CA ILE A 85 -3.58 -9.31 -8.87
C ILE A 85 -3.19 -9.29 -7.39
N THR A 86 -2.55 -10.34 -6.94
CA THR A 86 -2.19 -10.56 -5.54
C THR A 86 -0.69 -10.71 -5.36
N ILE A 87 -0.24 -10.65 -4.11
CA ILE A 87 1.13 -10.92 -3.70
C ILE A 87 1.11 -11.65 -2.36
N MET A 88 2.13 -12.44 -2.08
CA MET A 88 2.24 -13.13 -0.81
C MET A 88 2.85 -12.23 0.27
N ALA A 89 2.45 -12.42 1.51
CA ALA A 89 2.91 -11.63 2.64
C ALA A 89 4.44 -11.68 2.84
N TYR A 90 5.08 -12.76 2.47
CA TYR A 90 6.53 -12.99 2.55
C TYR A 90 7.32 -12.50 1.34
N ASP A 91 6.65 -12.10 0.26
CA ASP A 91 7.33 -11.55 -0.93
C ASP A 91 8.03 -10.23 -0.61
N SER A 92 9.02 -9.89 -1.45
CA SER A 92 9.77 -8.66 -1.28
C SER A 92 9.04 -7.43 -1.83
N ILE A 93 9.38 -6.26 -1.28
CA ILE A 93 8.93 -4.95 -1.80
C ILE A 93 9.33 -4.78 -3.28
N ASP A 94 10.50 -5.27 -3.67
CA ASP A 94 10.96 -5.25 -5.06
C ASP A 94 10.02 -6.03 -5.99
N THR A 95 9.59 -7.22 -5.55
CA THR A 95 8.60 -8.01 -6.29
C THR A 95 7.28 -7.26 -6.40
N ALA A 96 6.81 -6.67 -5.31
CA ALA A 96 5.59 -5.85 -5.29
C ALA A 96 5.67 -4.67 -6.28
N SER A 97 6.77 -3.92 -6.23
CA SER A 97 7.02 -2.77 -7.11
C SER A 97 7.03 -3.16 -8.58
N ARG A 98 7.67 -4.28 -8.91
CA ARG A 98 7.69 -4.83 -10.26
C ARG A 98 6.31 -5.22 -10.75
N ILE A 99 5.52 -5.93 -9.94
CA ILE A 99 4.14 -6.33 -10.28
C ILE A 99 3.27 -5.09 -10.49
N MET A 100 3.34 -4.10 -9.59
CA MET A 100 2.58 -2.85 -9.71
C MET A 100 2.93 -2.10 -11.01
N LYS A 101 4.21 -2.00 -11.34
CA LYS A 101 4.68 -1.33 -12.56
C LYS A 101 4.22 -2.06 -13.82
N GLN A 102 4.41 -3.38 -13.89
CA GLN A 102 4.05 -4.19 -15.05
C GLN A 102 2.54 -4.15 -15.34
N ASN A 103 1.72 -4.11 -14.31
CA ASN A 103 0.27 -4.10 -14.43
C ASN A 103 -0.35 -2.70 -14.37
N GLN A 104 0.45 -1.64 -14.20
CA GLN A 104 0.00 -0.25 -14.07
C GLN A 104 -1.04 -0.05 -12.94
N ILE A 105 -0.86 -0.76 -11.84
CA ILE A 105 -1.70 -0.71 -10.64
C ILE A 105 -0.95 -0.10 -9.46
N LYS A 106 -1.69 0.44 -8.50
CA LYS A 106 -1.14 1.08 -7.29
C LYS A 106 -1.45 0.33 -6.00
N HIS A 107 -2.17 -0.79 -6.11
CA HIS A 107 -2.60 -1.60 -4.98
C HIS A 107 -2.43 -3.08 -5.31
N LEU A 108 -2.00 -3.85 -4.32
CA LEU A 108 -1.93 -5.31 -4.36
C LEU A 108 -2.64 -5.87 -3.13
N VAL A 109 -3.51 -6.84 -3.34
CA VAL A 109 -4.06 -7.61 -2.23
C VAL A 109 -3.01 -8.59 -1.75
N VAL A 110 -2.72 -8.56 -0.46
CA VAL A 110 -1.72 -9.41 0.18
C VAL A 110 -2.41 -10.63 0.76
N LEU A 111 -1.90 -11.79 0.41
CA LEU A 111 -2.41 -13.09 0.86
C LEU A 111 -1.40 -13.80 1.76
N GLU A 112 -1.93 -14.58 2.69
CA GLU A 112 -1.18 -15.59 3.42
C GLU A 112 -1.08 -16.90 2.63
N GLU A 113 -0.28 -17.86 3.12
CA GLU A 113 -0.07 -19.17 2.45
C GLU A 113 -1.38 -19.96 2.25
N ASP A 114 -2.35 -19.78 3.13
CA ASP A 114 -3.68 -20.40 3.03
C ASP A 114 -4.69 -19.60 2.16
N ASN A 115 -4.19 -18.61 1.40
CA ASN A 115 -4.96 -17.71 0.55
C ASN A 115 -5.95 -16.79 1.28
N ARG A 116 -5.83 -16.63 2.60
CA ARG A 116 -6.59 -15.61 3.33
C ARG A 116 -6.02 -14.22 3.05
N ILE A 117 -6.91 -13.24 3.02
CA ILE A 117 -6.53 -11.83 2.89
C ILE A 117 -5.79 -11.42 4.17
N CYS A 118 -4.52 -11.04 4.02
CA CYS A 118 -3.67 -10.52 5.07
C CYS A 118 -3.78 -8.99 5.18
N GLY A 119 -3.92 -8.33 4.04
CA GLY A 119 -4.02 -6.88 3.98
C GLY A 119 -3.99 -6.34 2.56
N LEU A 120 -3.69 -5.06 2.46
CA LEU A 120 -3.52 -4.35 1.20
C LEU A 120 -2.18 -3.61 1.21
N LEU A 121 -1.42 -3.74 0.15
CA LEU A 121 -0.20 -2.97 -0.09
C LEU A 121 -0.45 -1.91 -1.15
N SER A 122 -0.12 -0.67 -0.85
CA SER A 122 -0.19 0.44 -1.80
C SER A 122 1.18 1.04 -2.13
N VAL A 123 1.27 1.77 -3.25
CA VAL A 123 2.47 2.57 -3.57
C VAL A 123 2.77 3.57 -2.44
N THR A 124 1.74 4.09 -1.78
CA THR A 124 1.89 4.99 -0.64
C THR A 124 2.59 4.33 0.54
N ASP A 125 2.28 3.06 0.84
CA ASP A 125 2.93 2.31 1.92
C ASP A 125 4.42 2.10 1.60
N ILE A 126 4.74 1.73 0.37
CA ILE A 126 6.14 1.60 -0.10
C ILE A 126 6.86 2.94 0.04
N THR A 127 6.25 4.04 -0.41
CA THR A 127 6.87 5.38 -0.35
C THR A 127 7.12 5.83 1.09
N LYS A 128 6.16 5.62 2.00
CA LYS A 128 6.31 5.94 3.42
C LYS A 128 7.45 5.13 4.06
N HIS A 129 7.55 3.85 3.72
CA HIS A 129 8.61 2.98 4.22
C HIS A 129 9.99 3.44 3.76
N LEU A 130 10.15 3.75 2.47
CA LEU A 130 11.40 4.27 1.92
C LEU A 130 11.79 5.61 2.55
N ALA A 131 10.85 6.53 2.71
CA ALA A 131 11.10 7.80 3.38
C ALA A 131 11.58 7.60 4.82
N ARG A 132 11.00 6.64 5.56
CA ARG A 132 11.43 6.31 6.92
C ARG A 132 12.85 5.77 6.97
N ILE A 133 13.24 4.90 6.05
CA ILE A 133 14.61 4.39 5.95
C ILE A 133 15.59 5.53 5.71
N LEU A 134 15.32 6.40 4.73
CA LEU A 134 16.19 7.52 4.40
C LEU A 134 16.36 8.50 5.57
N LEU A 135 15.28 8.79 6.30
CA LEU A 135 15.33 9.64 7.49
C LEU A 135 16.16 9.01 8.62
N ASN A 136 16.03 7.70 8.84
CA ASN A 136 16.82 7.00 9.83
C ASN A 136 18.32 7.00 9.47
N ASP A 137 18.66 6.78 8.22
CA ASP A 137 20.04 6.81 7.75
C ASP A 137 20.62 8.22 7.85
N TYR A 138 19.87 9.27 7.54
CA TYR A 138 20.27 10.66 7.70
C TYR A 138 20.53 11.00 9.16
N ASN A 139 19.65 10.63 10.08
CA ASN A 139 19.82 10.86 11.51
C ASN A 139 21.04 10.11 12.06
N ARG A 140 21.26 8.88 11.60
CA ARG A 140 22.45 8.08 11.96
C ARG A 140 23.73 8.74 11.47
N TYR A 141 23.76 9.19 10.22
CA TYR A 141 24.89 9.95 9.66
C TYR A 141 25.19 11.23 10.45
N ARG A 142 24.15 12.00 10.79
CA ARG A 142 24.26 13.22 11.56
C ARG A 142 24.83 12.97 12.95
N SER A 143 24.40 11.92 13.63
CA SER A 143 24.94 11.52 14.94
C SER A 143 26.42 11.11 14.85
N LEU A 144 26.79 10.32 13.84
CA LEU A 144 28.19 9.93 13.62
C LEU A 144 29.07 11.14 13.30
N LYS A 145 28.61 12.06 12.48
CA LYS A 145 29.33 13.30 12.16
C LYS A 145 29.57 14.13 13.41
N SER A 146 28.56 14.29 14.27
CA SER A 146 28.69 15.00 15.54
C SER A 146 29.77 14.40 16.45
N LEU A 147 29.89 13.08 16.50
CA LEU A 147 30.93 12.38 17.28
C LEU A 147 32.34 12.66 16.71
N ILE A 148 32.50 12.65 15.38
CA ILE A 148 33.78 12.92 14.72
C ILE A 148 34.20 14.37 14.97
N ASP A 149 33.29 15.33 14.86
CA ASP A 149 33.57 16.75 15.07
C ASP A 149 33.98 17.01 16.53
N THR A 150 33.40 16.29 17.52
CA THR A 150 33.75 16.39 18.93
C THR A 150 35.13 15.80 19.22
N THR A 151 35.55 14.75 18.51
CA THR A 151 36.91 14.17 18.69
C THR A 151 38.00 15.05 18.10
N ASN A 152 37.72 15.79 17.02
CA ASN A 152 38.68 16.71 16.37
C ASN A 152 38.90 18.02 17.17
N THR A 153 37.99 18.41 18.03
CA THR A 153 38.14 19.62 18.86
C THR A 153 38.94 19.40 20.14
N ASN A 154 39.31 18.15 20.46
CA ASN A 154 40.06 17.80 21.67
C ASN A 154 41.57 17.62 21.45
N THR A 155 42.11 17.94 20.26
CA THR A 155 43.55 18.10 20.08
C THR A 155 43.95 19.51 20.52
N ALA A 156 44.19 19.69 21.81
CA ALA A 156 44.83 20.88 22.33
C ALA A 156 46.23 21.04 21.69
N PRO A 157 46.64 22.25 21.34
CA PRO A 157 48.01 22.47 20.84
C PRO A 157 49.01 22.12 21.96
N ILE A 158 49.91 21.20 21.64
CA ILE A 158 51.09 20.94 22.50
C ILE A 158 51.84 22.24 22.60
N ALA A 159 51.80 22.85 23.77
CA ALA A 159 52.64 24.01 24.05
C ALA A 159 54.10 23.58 23.96
N SER A 160 54.81 24.05 22.93
CA SER A 160 56.25 24.00 22.81
C SER A 160 56.83 25.01 23.81
N GLY A 161 57.43 24.47 24.87
CA GLY A 161 58.33 25.19 25.77
C GLY A 161 59.77 25.14 25.25
#